data_34453380fa8601d6a85441ae260ce0ee
#
_entry.id   34453380fa8601d6a85441ae260ce0ee
#
_cell.length_a   1.000
_cell.length_b   1.000
_cell.length_c   1.000
_cell.angle_alpha   90.00
_cell.angle_beta   90.00
_cell.angle_gamma   90.00
#
_symmetry.space_group_name_H-M   'P 1'
#
loop_
_entity.id
_entity.type
_entity.pdbx_description
1 polymer ?
#
loop_
_entity_poly.entity_id
_entity_poly.type
_entity_poly.pdbx_seq_one_letter_code
_entity_poly.pdbx_strand_id
1 'polypeptide(L)'
;MHTKALFHAAKALARIDCPVLRFNFRGVGRSPGEFADGPGEQADFRAALEFMRARYPDVKRIWAGGMSFGSWVAMAVGAADPHVTALLGIAPPVGRRDFSSVLGAGKPSFLIHGEMDELIPLKEVRKFYGQLPEPKELVVIDAANHVFDGKATEVGEAVEDLLKDFDG
;
A
#
# COMPACT_ATOMS: atom_id res chain seq x y z
N MET A 1 -12.61 9.02 1.48
CA MET A 1 -12.87 8.30 0.22
C MET A 1 -12.91 6.81 0.52
N HIS A 2 -14.02 6.15 0.37
CA HIS A 2 -14.12 4.71 0.60
C HIS A 2 -13.82 3.99 -0.72
N THR A 3 -12.54 3.81 -1.04
CA THR A 3 -12.19 2.93 -2.14
C THR A 3 -12.54 1.49 -1.73
N LYS A 4 -13.39 0.85 -2.52
CA LYS A 4 -13.80 -0.53 -2.28
C LYS A 4 -12.58 -1.46 -2.22
N ALA A 5 -11.58 -1.24 -3.07
CA ALA A 5 -10.35 -2.01 -3.08
C ALA A 5 -9.63 -2.00 -1.72
N LEU A 6 -9.40 -0.80 -1.11
CA LEU A 6 -8.80 -0.72 0.23
C LEU A 6 -9.67 -1.33 1.34
N PHE A 7 -10.99 -1.29 1.19
CA PHE A 7 -11.88 -1.95 2.13
C PHE A 7 -11.70 -3.47 2.07
N HIS A 8 -11.68 -4.05 0.88
CA HIS A 8 -11.49 -5.50 0.69
C HIS A 8 -10.07 -5.94 1.10
N ALA A 9 -9.04 -5.15 0.78
CA ALA A 9 -7.67 -5.40 1.24
C ALA A 9 -7.58 -5.45 2.79
N ALA A 10 -8.15 -4.46 3.47
CA ALA A 10 -8.16 -4.43 4.94
C ALA A 10 -8.96 -5.59 5.54
N LYS A 11 -10.07 -5.98 4.91
CA LYS A 11 -10.89 -7.12 5.34
C LYS A 11 -10.14 -8.44 5.15
N ALA A 12 -9.35 -8.57 4.08
CA ALA A 12 -8.49 -9.73 3.82
C ALA A 12 -7.42 -9.87 4.90
N LEU A 13 -6.70 -8.79 5.21
CA LEU A 13 -5.72 -8.78 6.30
C LEU A 13 -6.33 -9.16 7.66
N ALA A 14 -7.54 -8.68 7.95
CA ALA A 14 -8.24 -9.04 9.19
C ALA A 14 -8.61 -10.55 9.24
N ARG A 15 -8.81 -11.23 8.10
CA ARG A 15 -9.07 -12.67 8.05
C ARG A 15 -7.84 -13.52 8.38
N ILE A 16 -6.64 -12.98 8.18
CA ILE A 16 -5.37 -13.61 8.55
C ILE A 16 -4.84 -13.08 9.90
N ASP A 17 -5.74 -12.67 10.78
CA ASP A 17 -5.46 -12.19 12.14
C ASP A 17 -4.49 -10.99 12.22
N CYS A 18 -4.40 -10.19 11.15
CA CYS A 18 -3.61 -8.97 11.11
C CYS A 18 -4.47 -7.76 11.54
N PRO A 19 -4.16 -7.08 12.66
CA PRO A 19 -4.83 -5.84 13.02
C PRO A 19 -4.60 -4.76 11.97
N VAL A 20 -5.68 -4.13 11.50
CA VAL A 20 -5.63 -3.15 10.41
C VAL A 20 -6.14 -1.79 10.85
N LEU A 21 -5.34 -0.75 10.63
CA LEU A 21 -5.76 0.64 10.72
C LEU A 21 -5.97 1.21 9.31
N ARG A 22 -7.19 1.67 9.04
CA ARG A 22 -7.49 2.51 7.88
C ARG A 22 -7.84 3.91 8.36
N PHE A 23 -7.26 4.91 7.73
CA PHE A 23 -7.52 6.31 8.07
C PHE A 23 -7.65 7.17 6.80
N ASN A 24 -8.18 8.36 6.96
CA ASN A 24 -8.17 9.38 5.92
C ASN A 24 -7.04 10.37 6.19
N PHE A 25 -6.30 10.71 5.16
CA PHE A 25 -5.33 11.80 5.22
C PHE A 25 -6.03 13.14 5.52
N ARG A 26 -5.24 14.13 5.93
CA ARG A 26 -5.68 15.51 6.11
C ARG A 26 -6.51 16.00 4.93
N GLY A 27 -7.53 16.79 5.19
CA GLY A 27 -8.44 17.33 4.18
C GLY A 27 -9.36 16.29 3.52
N VAL A 28 -9.35 15.01 3.93
CA VAL A 28 -10.18 13.97 3.35
C VAL A 28 -11.30 13.56 4.32
N GLY A 29 -12.53 13.61 3.84
CA GLY A 29 -13.72 13.21 4.63
C GLY A 29 -13.89 14.06 5.87
N ARG A 30 -13.73 13.48 7.07
CA ARG A 30 -13.84 14.17 8.36
C ARG A 30 -12.49 14.56 8.97
N SER A 31 -11.38 14.23 8.30
CA SER A 31 -10.05 14.62 8.76
C SER A 31 -9.83 16.11 8.52
N PRO A 32 -9.42 16.88 9.53
CA PRO A 32 -9.14 18.31 9.38
C PRO A 32 -7.88 18.56 8.55
N GLY A 33 -7.63 19.85 8.24
CA GLY A 33 -6.46 20.27 7.47
C GLY A 33 -6.72 20.27 5.97
N GLU A 34 -5.63 20.44 5.22
CA GLU A 34 -5.67 20.56 3.76
C GLU A 34 -4.66 19.61 3.12
N PHE A 35 -4.96 19.18 1.89
CA PHE A 35 -4.05 18.36 1.09
C PHE A 35 -2.70 19.07 0.89
N ALA A 36 -1.60 18.40 1.21
CA ALA A 36 -0.24 18.95 1.22
C ALA A 36 0.69 18.32 0.18
N ASP A 37 0.14 17.59 -0.80
CA ASP A 37 0.82 16.93 -1.92
C ASP A 37 2.05 16.08 -1.52
N GLY A 38 1.98 15.48 -0.35
CA GLY A 38 2.98 14.50 0.11
C GLY A 38 3.53 14.73 1.51
N PRO A 39 4.22 15.83 1.82
CA PRO A 39 4.87 15.97 3.13
C PRO A 39 3.91 15.88 4.32
N GLY A 40 2.72 16.45 4.18
CA GLY A 40 1.69 16.38 5.21
C GLY A 40 1.11 14.98 5.37
N GLU A 41 0.77 14.34 4.26
CA GLU A 41 0.22 12.99 4.25
C GLU A 41 1.23 11.95 4.75
N GLN A 42 2.52 12.15 4.50
CA GLN A 42 3.59 11.34 5.10
C GLN A 42 3.66 11.53 6.62
N ALA A 43 3.45 12.75 7.12
CA ALA A 43 3.36 12.98 8.56
C ALA A 43 2.14 12.29 9.18
N ASP A 44 0.99 12.33 8.50
CA ASP A 44 -0.22 11.61 8.92
C ASP A 44 0.01 10.10 8.97
N PHE A 45 0.73 9.54 7.99
CA PHE A 45 1.03 8.12 7.95
C PHE A 45 1.99 7.70 9.07
N ARG A 46 3.01 8.53 9.38
CA ARG A 46 3.90 8.28 10.54
C ARG A 46 3.13 8.28 11.85
N ALA A 47 2.21 9.23 12.05
CA ALA A 47 1.35 9.25 13.24
C ALA A 47 0.47 7.99 13.33
N ALA A 48 -0.04 7.48 12.19
CA ALA A 48 -0.78 6.23 12.16
C ALA A 48 0.10 5.01 12.53
N LEU A 49 1.36 4.95 12.08
CA LEU A 49 2.31 3.91 12.49
C LEU A 49 2.61 3.97 13.98
N GLU A 50 2.86 5.16 14.53
CA GLU A 50 3.09 5.35 15.96
C GLU A 50 1.88 4.91 16.80
N PHE A 51 0.66 5.26 16.35
CA PHE A 51 -0.57 4.80 17.00
C PHE A 51 -0.68 3.27 17.02
N MET A 52 -0.40 2.60 15.90
CA MET A 52 -0.46 1.13 15.82
C MET A 52 0.60 0.47 16.71
N ARG A 53 1.81 1.00 16.73
CA ARG A 53 2.88 0.50 17.61
C ARG A 53 2.53 0.67 19.09
N ALA A 54 1.97 1.80 19.47
CA ALA A 54 1.52 2.03 20.85
C ALA A 54 0.36 1.10 21.25
N ARG A 55 -0.53 0.79 20.29
CA ARG A 55 -1.71 -0.05 20.53
C ARG A 55 -1.38 -1.54 20.57
N TYR A 56 -0.34 -1.95 19.85
CA TYR A 56 0.11 -3.35 19.71
C TYR A 56 1.62 -3.45 19.95
N PRO A 57 2.10 -3.25 21.18
CA PRO A 57 3.54 -3.15 21.48
C PRO A 57 4.29 -4.47 21.26
N ASP A 58 3.61 -5.60 21.33
CA ASP A 58 4.20 -6.92 21.16
C ASP A 58 4.28 -7.39 19.70
N VAL A 59 3.65 -6.66 18.77
CA VAL A 59 3.68 -6.99 17.34
C VAL A 59 5.04 -6.61 16.76
N LYS A 60 5.72 -7.59 16.19
CA LYS A 60 7.06 -7.42 15.60
C LYS A 60 7.03 -7.08 14.12
N ARG A 61 5.95 -7.40 13.43
CA ARG A 61 5.79 -7.20 11.98
C ARG A 61 4.75 -6.12 11.72
N ILE A 62 5.14 -5.08 11.02
CA ILE A 62 4.26 -4.00 10.60
C ILE A 62 4.38 -3.88 9.08
N TRP A 63 3.26 -3.90 8.42
CA TRP A 63 3.18 -3.70 6.97
C TRP A 63 2.60 -2.33 6.66
N ALA A 64 3.26 -1.60 5.78
CA ALA A 64 2.80 -0.30 5.31
C ALA A 64 2.20 -0.45 3.92
N GLY A 65 0.92 -0.12 3.76
CA GLY A 65 0.22 -0.28 2.49
C GLY A 65 -0.74 0.84 2.16
N GLY A 66 -1.06 0.95 0.89
CA GLY A 66 -2.00 1.95 0.40
C GLY A 66 -2.37 1.74 -1.07
N MET A 67 -3.24 2.62 -1.57
CA MET A 67 -3.67 2.61 -2.96
C MET A 67 -3.39 3.95 -3.63
N SER A 68 -2.94 3.91 -4.89
CA SER A 68 -2.66 5.08 -5.71
C SER A 68 -1.74 6.07 -4.97
N PHE A 69 -2.10 7.34 -4.85
CA PHE A 69 -1.36 8.31 -4.03
C PHE A 69 -1.02 7.78 -2.62
N GLY A 70 -1.98 7.12 -1.96
CA GLY A 70 -1.78 6.51 -0.65
C GLY A 70 -0.74 5.38 -0.64
N SER A 71 -0.56 4.66 -1.74
CA SER A 71 0.50 3.65 -1.85
C SER A 71 1.89 4.27 -1.89
N TRP A 72 2.05 5.38 -2.63
CA TRP A 72 3.31 6.11 -2.63
C TRP A 72 3.65 6.65 -1.23
N VAL A 73 2.70 7.28 -0.55
CA VAL A 73 2.91 7.77 0.83
C VAL A 73 3.28 6.63 1.77
N ALA A 74 2.51 5.54 1.76
CA ALA A 74 2.73 4.39 2.64
C ALA A 74 4.09 3.72 2.38
N MET A 75 4.42 3.47 1.10
CA MET A 75 5.68 2.83 0.73
C MET A 75 6.89 3.73 1.03
N ALA A 76 6.81 5.03 0.75
CA ALA A 76 7.90 5.97 1.05
C ALA A 76 8.16 6.08 2.56
N VAL A 77 7.12 6.22 3.38
CA VAL A 77 7.25 6.25 4.85
C VAL A 77 7.71 4.89 5.38
N GLY A 78 7.10 3.81 4.90
CA GLY A 78 7.46 2.45 5.31
C GLY A 78 8.90 2.06 4.93
N ALA A 79 9.39 2.54 3.79
CA ALA A 79 10.78 2.33 3.37
C ALA A 79 11.78 2.92 4.38
N ALA A 80 11.47 4.09 4.93
CA ALA A 80 12.31 4.80 5.89
C ALA A 80 12.13 4.35 7.35
N ASP A 81 11.01 3.71 7.71
CA ASP A 81 10.73 3.30 9.10
C ASP A 81 11.33 1.92 9.40
N PRO A 82 12.26 1.80 10.37
CA PRO A 82 12.94 0.52 10.67
C PRO A 82 11.99 -0.56 11.23
N HIS A 83 10.82 -0.21 11.72
CA HIS A 83 9.83 -1.15 12.25
C HIS A 83 8.88 -1.71 11.20
N VAL A 84 8.83 -1.09 10.02
CA VAL A 84 8.06 -1.62 8.90
C VAL A 84 8.85 -2.73 8.23
N THR A 85 8.25 -3.91 8.15
CA THR A 85 8.89 -5.13 7.64
C THR A 85 8.51 -5.46 6.19
N ALA A 86 7.41 -4.94 5.68
CA ALA A 86 7.01 -5.10 4.27
C ALA A 86 6.17 -3.93 3.76
N LEU A 87 6.17 -3.77 2.44
CA LEU A 87 5.50 -2.70 1.72
C LEU A 87 4.45 -3.28 0.78
N LEU A 88 3.24 -2.67 0.76
CA LEU A 88 2.15 -3.07 -0.12
C LEU A 88 1.67 -1.88 -0.96
N GLY A 89 1.84 -1.96 -2.27
CA GLY A 89 1.36 -0.95 -3.22
C GLY A 89 0.21 -1.45 -4.08
N ILE A 90 -0.98 -0.86 -3.93
CA ILE A 90 -2.13 -1.12 -4.81
C ILE A 90 -2.24 0.03 -5.81
N ALA A 91 -2.17 -0.26 -7.10
CA ALA A 91 -2.12 0.72 -8.19
C ALA A 91 -1.09 1.85 -7.91
N PRO A 92 0.19 1.53 -7.65
CA PRO A 92 1.17 2.53 -7.29
C PRO A 92 1.41 3.51 -8.45
N PRO A 93 1.46 4.85 -8.18
CA PRO A 93 1.58 5.86 -9.22
C PRO A 93 3.03 6.03 -9.71
N VAL A 94 3.64 4.93 -10.12
CA VAL A 94 5.00 4.91 -10.68
C VAL A 94 5.07 5.77 -11.96
N GLY A 95 6.20 6.44 -12.18
CA GLY A 95 6.34 7.42 -13.27
C GLY A 95 5.69 8.77 -13.00
N ARG A 96 4.85 8.89 -11.95
CA ARG A 96 4.23 10.16 -11.52
C ARG A 96 4.72 10.63 -10.16
N ARG A 97 5.28 9.74 -9.35
CA ARG A 97 5.86 9.99 -8.03
C ARG A 97 7.23 9.33 -7.93
N ASP A 98 8.06 9.85 -7.06
CA ASP A 98 9.40 9.29 -6.81
C ASP A 98 9.32 8.10 -5.83
N PHE A 99 9.78 6.94 -6.28
CA PHE A 99 9.90 5.70 -5.51
C PHE A 99 11.35 5.31 -5.21
N SER A 100 12.31 6.21 -5.38
CA SER A 100 13.73 5.92 -5.16
C SER A 100 14.04 5.40 -3.75
N SER A 101 13.36 5.94 -2.73
CA SER A 101 13.48 5.48 -1.36
C SER A 101 13.02 4.03 -1.17
N VAL A 102 12.01 3.59 -1.91
CA VAL A 102 11.50 2.22 -1.89
C VAL A 102 12.51 1.25 -2.50
N LEU A 103 13.10 1.63 -3.65
CA LEU A 103 14.14 0.83 -4.31
C LEU A 103 15.38 0.63 -3.43
N GLY A 104 15.76 1.65 -2.66
CA GLY A 104 16.93 1.62 -1.77
C GLY A 104 16.67 0.96 -0.41
N ALA A 105 15.42 0.68 -0.04
CA ALA A 105 15.09 0.22 1.31
C ALA A 105 15.43 -1.26 1.58
N GLY A 106 15.56 -2.08 0.53
CA GLY A 106 15.80 -3.52 0.67
C GLY A 106 14.67 -4.30 1.35
N LYS A 107 13.45 -3.74 1.39
CA LYS A 107 12.31 -4.37 2.07
C LYS A 107 11.47 -5.19 1.10
N PRO A 108 10.90 -6.32 1.58
CA PRO A 108 9.87 -7.05 0.87
C PRO A 108 8.78 -6.13 0.33
N SER A 109 8.46 -6.25 -0.95
CA SER A 109 7.54 -5.34 -1.62
C SER A 109 6.52 -6.08 -2.48
N PHE A 110 5.25 -5.91 -2.17
CA PHE A 110 4.12 -6.56 -2.82
C PHE A 110 3.32 -5.51 -3.60
N LEU A 111 3.04 -5.80 -4.86
CA LEU A 111 2.30 -4.90 -5.74
C LEU A 111 1.04 -5.57 -6.27
N ILE A 112 -0.06 -4.84 -6.33
CA ILE A 112 -1.30 -5.24 -6.99
C ILE A 112 -1.66 -4.17 -7.99
N HIS A 113 -1.90 -4.54 -9.25
CA HIS A 113 -2.18 -3.58 -10.30
C HIS A 113 -3.25 -4.05 -11.27
N GLY A 114 -4.06 -3.14 -11.77
CA GLY A 114 -5.07 -3.43 -12.80
C GLY A 114 -4.44 -3.54 -14.18
N GLU A 115 -4.78 -4.59 -14.94
CA GLU A 115 -4.29 -4.79 -16.30
C GLU A 115 -4.64 -3.61 -17.22
N MET A 116 -5.86 -3.07 -17.06
CA MET A 116 -6.43 -2.00 -17.88
C MET A 116 -6.39 -0.64 -17.17
N ASP A 117 -5.41 -0.44 -16.28
CA ASP A 117 -5.23 0.83 -15.58
C ASP A 117 -4.93 1.96 -16.58
N GLU A 118 -5.89 2.85 -16.75
CA GLU A 118 -5.85 3.96 -17.71
C GLU A 118 -5.00 5.14 -17.21
N LEU A 119 -4.70 5.18 -15.90
CA LEU A 119 -3.90 6.25 -15.31
C LEU A 119 -2.42 5.88 -15.21
N ILE A 120 -2.14 4.65 -14.83
CA ILE A 120 -0.77 4.15 -14.63
C ILE A 120 -0.59 2.89 -15.50
N PRO A 121 0.07 3.01 -16.64
CA PRO A 121 0.25 1.86 -17.53
C PRO A 121 0.97 0.69 -16.85
N LEU A 122 0.46 -0.53 -16.98
CA LEU A 122 1.04 -1.74 -16.42
C LEU A 122 2.53 -1.92 -16.78
N LYS A 123 2.92 -1.46 -17.98
CA LYS A 123 4.32 -1.49 -18.42
C LYS A 123 5.26 -0.73 -17.46
N GLU A 124 4.82 0.42 -16.96
CA GLU A 124 5.62 1.21 -16.01
C GLU A 124 5.72 0.51 -14.65
N VAL A 125 4.65 -0.13 -14.20
CA VAL A 125 4.65 -0.92 -12.96
C VAL A 125 5.57 -2.14 -13.10
N ARG A 126 5.54 -2.85 -14.22
CA ARG A 126 6.45 -3.98 -14.49
C ARG A 126 7.92 -3.54 -14.53
N LYS A 127 8.21 -2.36 -15.09
CA LYS A 127 9.56 -1.78 -15.08
C LYS A 127 10.04 -1.48 -13.66
N PHE A 128 9.19 -0.86 -12.85
CA PHE A 128 9.46 -0.59 -11.44
C PHE A 128 9.64 -1.89 -10.65
N TYR A 129 8.74 -2.85 -10.83
CA TYR A 129 8.82 -4.18 -10.21
C TYR A 129 10.15 -4.88 -10.52
N GLY A 130 10.64 -4.78 -11.78
CA GLY A 130 11.93 -5.35 -12.17
C GLY A 130 13.12 -4.77 -11.41
N GLN A 131 13.00 -3.57 -10.84
CA GLN A 131 14.06 -2.89 -10.07
C GLN A 131 13.99 -3.16 -8.56
N LEU A 132 12.85 -3.64 -8.05
CA LEU A 132 12.69 -3.95 -6.63
C LEU A 132 13.60 -5.13 -6.24
N PRO A 133 14.18 -5.11 -5.03
CA PRO A 133 14.89 -6.26 -4.48
C PRO A 133 13.93 -7.39 -4.10
N GLU A 134 14.45 -8.61 -4.01
CA GLU A 134 13.72 -9.73 -3.44
C GLU A 134 13.66 -9.63 -1.90
N PRO A 135 12.60 -10.17 -1.25
CA PRO A 135 11.41 -10.79 -1.86
C PRO A 135 10.43 -9.75 -2.39
N LYS A 136 9.85 -10.03 -3.55
CA LYS A 136 8.85 -9.19 -4.19
C LYS A 136 7.83 -10.02 -4.96
N GLU A 137 6.62 -9.49 -5.10
CA GLU A 137 5.61 -10.09 -5.96
C GLU A 137 4.73 -9.02 -6.60
N LEU A 138 4.25 -9.29 -7.81
CA LEU A 138 3.31 -8.45 -8.55
C LEU A 138 2.12 -9.29 -8.98
N VAL A 139 0.95 -8.98 -8.44
CA VAL A 139 -0.32 -9.53 -8.90
C VAL A 139 -0.99 -8.54 -9.86
N VAL A 140 -1.30 -9.02 -11.06
CA VAL A 140 -2.05 -8.26 -12.06
C VAL A 140 -3.49 -8.76 -12.06
N ILE A 141 -4.45 -7.83 -11.83
CA ILE A 141 -5.87 -8.16 -11.86
C ILE A 141 -6.39 -7.95 -13.30
N ASP A 142 -6.82 -9.03 -13.92
CA ASP A 142 -7.29 -9.04 -15.31
C ASP A 142 -8.49 -8.09 -15.52
N ALA A 143 -8.45 -7.33 -16.61
CA ALA A 143 -9.46 -6.37 -17.02
C ALA A 143 -9.83 -5.31 -15.94
N ALA A 144 -9.01 -5.11 -14.92
CA ALA A 144 -9.25 -4.10 -13.89
C ALA A 144 -8.70 -2.73 -14.31
N ASN A 145 -9.49 -1.68 -14.09
CA ASN A 145 -9.08 -0.29 -14.21
C ASN A 145 -8.34 0.22 -12.95
N HIS A 146 -7.95 1.50 -12.94
CA HIS A 146 -7.22 2.11 -11.81
C HIS A 146 -7.92 1.98 -10.46
N VAL A 147 -9.24 2.05 -10.43
CA VAL A 147 -10.03 1.99 -9.18
C VAL A 147 -10.55 0.59 -8.86
N PHE A 148 -10.21 -0.41 -9.69
CA PHE A 148 -10.67 -1.81 -9.57
C PHE A 148 -12.20 -1.91 -9.54
N ASP A 149 -12.87 -1.18 -10.42
CA ASP A 149 -14.33 -1.18 -10.49
C ASP A 149 -14.84 -2.57 -10.88
N GLY A 150 -15.77 -3.10 -10.08
CA GLY A 150 -16.22 -4.50 -10.21
C GLY A 150 -15.21 -5.58 -9.79
N LYS A 151 -13.96 -5.22 -9.46
CA LYS A 151 -12.84 -6.12 -9.17
C LYS A 151 -12.26 -5.98 -7.74
N ALA A 152 -12.92 -5.22 -6.88
CA ALA A 152 -12.42 -4.93 -5.54
C ALA A 152 -12.26 -6.19 -4.65
N THR A 153 -13.07 -7.22 -4.85
CA THR A 153 -12.95 -8.51 -4.14
C THR A 153 -11.67 -9.22 -4.52
N GLU A 154 -11.32 -9.24 -5.81
CA GLU A 154 -10.08 -9.84 -6.33
C GLU A 154 -8.82 -9.16 -5.73
N VAL A 155 -8.88 -7.85 -5.47
CA VAL A 155 -7.80 -7.16 -4.73
C VAL A 155 -7.66 -7.72 -3.31
N GLY A 156 -8.78 -7.97 -2.62
CA GLY A 156 -8.74 -8.58 -1.29
C GLY A 156 -8.15 -10.00 -1.31
N GLU A 157 -8.56 -10.81 -2.27
CA GLU A 157 -8.03 -12.18 -2.46
C GLU A 157 -6.53 -12.15 -2.73
N ALA A 158 -6.07 -11.25 -3.61
CA ALA A 158 -4.66 -11.07 -3.90
C ALA A 158 -3.85 -10.66 -2.66
N VAL A 159 -4.38 -9.76 -1.82
CA VAL A 159 -3.72 -9.37 -0.55
C VAL A 159 -3.62 -10.56 0.41
N GLU A 160 -4.67 -11.35 0.53
CA GLU A 160 -4.67 -12.54 1.39
C GLU A 160 -3.65 -13.57 0.90
N ASP A 161 -3.64 -13.86 -0.40
CA ASP A 161 -2.71 -14.84 -1.00
C ASP A 161 -1.25 -14.40 -0.89
N LEU A 162 -0.96 -13.12 -1.06
CA LEU A 162 0.39 -12.56 -0.94
C LEU A 162 0.94 -12.61 0.50
N LEU A 163 0.08 -12.46 1.49
CA LEU A 163 0.53 -12.14 2.85
C LEU A 163 0.18 -13.21 3.90
N LYS A 164 -0.72 -14.16 3.61
CA LYS A 164 -1.14 -15.21 4.57
C LYS A 164 0.02 -16.10 5.05
N ASP A 165 0.97 -16.39 4.14
CA ASP A 165 2.13 -17.25 4.40
C ASP A 165 3.45 -16.46 4.46
N PHE A 166 3.36 -15.13 4.47
CA PHE A 166 4.54 -14.28 4.51
C PHE A 166 5.08 -14.12 5.93
N ASP A 167 6.25 -14.71 6.19
CA ASP A 167 6.92 -14.74 7.49
C ASP A 167 8.04 -13.70 7.67
N GLY A 168 8.15 -12.72 6.74
CA GLY A 168 9.22 -11.73 6.67
C GLY A 168 9.26 -10.66 7.75
#